data_1971c241021cfe0c0d12479ae9ee2033
#
_entry.id   1971c241021cfe0c0d12479ae9ee2033
#
_cell.length_a   1.000
_cell.length_b   1.000
_cell.length_c   1.000
_cell.angle_alpha   90.00
_cell.angle_beta   90.00
_cell.angle_gamma   90.00
#
_symmetry.space_group_name_H-M   'P 1'
#
loop_
_entity.id
_entity.type
_entity.pdbx_description
1 polymer ?
#
loop_
_entity_poly.entity_id
_entity_poly.type
_entity_poly.pdbx_seq_one_letter_code
_entity_poly.pdbx_strand_id
1 'polypeptide(L)'
;MSLGNCIPGMVKRGEIDAGRGAKMKALFDELEGFYRQSMGAEAAAAEASEATLRQLAAEQRLKKRQTLLQINRQRDAVRDVARFRSKNPYKAVAALLDDDDRAPYRLGNVTTGAKRIEYQAHGAIAEFIEQHHRDLLGRPRDREALDDIVRELHGQSTGNETARTMASAIGETFDQLRQRFNAAGGAIGKLKGFGLPHNHDALKVRAAGREQWVSDVLPSLDRAAMIDQRTNLPMTDAALTDMLGQVYETIRTNGLTGEASTALTGKGKLANQRAEHRILHFRDGDAWLRYNAKYGSADPFTAILGHISGM
;
A
#
# COMPACT_ATOMS: atom_id res chain seq x y z
N MET A 1 3.08 37.62 -1.08
CA MET A 1 4.45 37.05 -1.07
C MET A 1 4.30 35.53 -1.07
N SER A 2 4.83 34.81 -2.05
CA SER A 2 4.65 33.35 -2.13
C SER A 2 5.63 32.62 -1.24
N LEU A 3 5.29 31.40 -0.83
CA LEU A 3 6.16 30.52 -0.04
C LEU A 3 7.50 30.30 -0.77
N GLY A 4 7.47 30.12 -2.10
CA GLY A 4 8.67 29.92 -2.90
C GLY A 4 9.72 31.02 -2.74
N ASN A 5 9.29 32.27 -2.55
CA ASN A 5 10.19 33.39 -2.30
C ASN A 5 10.68 33.48 -0.86
N CYS A 6 9.93 32.90 0.10
CA CYS A 6 10.31 32.90 1.51
C CYS A 6 11.34 31.84 1.87
N ILE A 7 11.31 30.68 1.21
CA ILE A 7 12.15 29.51 1.54
C ILE A 7 13.66 29.85 1.60
N PRO A 8 14.25 30.53 0.61
CA PRO A 8 15.69 30.89 0.67
C PRO A 8 16.04 31.76 1.88
N GLY A 9 15.14 32.69 2.25
CA GLY A 9 15.30 33.52 3.43
C GLY A 9 15.25 32.70 4.74
N MET A 10 14.34 31.72 4.83
CA MET A 10 14.22 30.84 5.99
C MET A 10 15.48 29.97 6.20
N VAL A 11 16.06 29.44 5.09
CA VAL A 11 17.32 28.71 5.13
C VAL A 11 18.47 29.62 5.61
N LYS A 12 18.56 30.83 5.05
CA LYS A 12 19.60 31.80 5.42
C LYS A 12 19.54 32.22 6.90
N ARG A 13 18.33 32.31 7.48
CA ARG A 13 18.14 32.62 8.90
C ARG A 13 18.26 31.39 9.81
N GLY A 14 18.50 30.19 9.25
CA GLY A 14 18.62 28.95 10.03
C GLY A 14 17.27 28.44 10.61
N GLU A 15 16.14 28.94 10.13
CA GLU A 15 14.81 28.48 10.55
C GLU A 15 14.51 27.06 10.05
N ILE A 16 15.08 26.71 8.91
CA ILE A 16 15.05 25.36 8.32
C ILE A 16 16.44 25.00 7.77
N ASP A 17 16.78 23.71 7.80
CA ASP A 17 18.02 23.24 7.18
C ASP A 17 17.94 23.29 5.64
N ALA A 18 19.10 23.31 4.97
CA ALA A 18 19.19 23.43 3.52
C ALA A 18 18.49 22.27 2.78
N GLY A 19 18.57 21.02 3.30
CA GLY A 19 17.92 19.86 2.70
C GLY A 19 16.40 19.96 2.78
N ARG A 20 15.87 20.43 3.90
CA ARG A 20 14.44 20.70 4.05
C ARG A 20 13.98 21.85 3.17
N GLY A 21 14.76 22.92 3.07
CA GLY A 21 14.50 24.05 2.18
C GLY A 21 14.42 23.62 0.71
N ALA A 22 15.35 22.77 0.25
CA ALA A 22 15.35 22.23 -1.10
C ALA A 22 14.10 21.39 -1.39
N LYS A 23 13.69 20.51 -0.46
CA LYS A 23 12.46 19.72 -0.60
C LYS A 23 11.20 20.59 -0.65
N MET A 24 11.12 21.58 0.23
CA MET A 24 9.99 22.53 0.23
C MET A 24 9.89 23.29 -1.09
N LYS A 25 11.05 23.76 -1.60
CA LYS A 25 11.10 24.50 -2.85
C LYS A 25 10.69 23.63 -4.04
N ALA A 26 11.23 22.41 -4.15
CA ALA A 26 10.88 21.48 -5.22
C ALA A 26 9.38 21.15 -5.22
N LEU A 27 8.80 20.86 -4.06
CA LEU A 27 7.37 20.59 -3.94
C LEU A 27 6.52 21.81 -4.30
N PHE A 28 6.93 23.00 -3.84
CA PHE A 28 6.24 24.24 -4.17
C PHE A 28 6.26 24.50 -5.69
N ASP A 29 7.42 24.38 -6.33
CA ASP A 29 7.59 24.64 -7.76
C ASP A 29 6.75 23.69 -8.62
N GLU A 30 6.69 22.42 -8.22
CA GLU A 30 5.88 21.40 -8.90
C GLU A 30 4.37 21.71 -8.77
N LEU A 31 3.91 22.03 -7.57
CA LEU A 31 2.51 22.40 -7.33
C LEU A 31 2.13 23.72 -8.01
N GLU A 32 2.99 24.73 -7.97
CA GLU A 32 2.76 26.00 -8.67
C GLU A 32 2.64 25.78 -10.19
N GLY A 33 3.54 24.97 -10.76
CA GLY A 33 3.49 24.61 -12.18
C GLY A 33 2.20 23.90 -12.57
N PHE A 34 1.69 23.03 -11.71
CA PHE A 34 0.40 22.37 -11.93
C PHE A 34 -0.77 23.37 -11.87
N TYR A 35 -0.86 24.18 -10.82
CA TYR A 35 -1.98 25.12 -10.64
C TYR A 35 -1.98 26.23 -11.71
N ARG A 36 -0.84 26.61 -12.26
CA ARG A 36 -0.74 27.57 -13.38
C ARG A 36 -1.43 27.12 -14.66
N GLN A 37 -1.71 25.82 -14.81
CA GLN A 37 -2.45 25.30 -15.97
C GLN A 37 -3.94 25.66 -15.95
N SER A 38 -4.49 25.94 -14.76
CA SER A 38 -5.92 26.19 -14.56
C SER A 38 -6.24 27.55 -13.94
N MET A 39 -5.24 28.29 -13.44
CA MET A 39 -5.47 29.57 -12.76
C MET A 39 -4.30 30.55 -12.98
N GLY A 40 -4.54 31.83 -12.68
CA GLY A 40 -3.52 32.88 -12.83
C GLY A 40 -2.34 32.70 -11.86
N ALA A 41 -1.20 33.28 -12.18
CA ALA A 41 0.07 33.09 -11.49
C ALA A 41 0.01 33.37 -9.97
N GLU A 42 -0.71 34.41 -9.55
CA GLU A 42 -0.83 34.78 -8.13
C GLU A 42 -1.67 33.76 -7.35
N ALA A 43 -2.80 33.33 -7.91
CA ALA A 43 -3.67 32.33 -7.34
C ALA A 43 -2.94 30.95 -7.27
N ALA A 44 -2.23 30.57 -8.33
CA ALA A 44 -1.44 29.35 -8.38
C ALA A 44 -0.35 29.32 -7.30
N ALA A 45 0.37 30.43 -7.10
CA ALA A 45 1.38 30.54 -6.06
C ALA A 45 0.79 30.50 -4.63
N ALA A 46 -0.40 31.06 -4.42
CA ALA A 46 -1.11 30.99 -3.15
C ALA A 46 -1.54 29.55 -2.84
N GLU A 47 -2.19 28.87 -3.78
CA GLU A 47 -2.64 27.50 -3.63
C GLU A 47 -1.49 26.52 -3.45
N ALA A 48 -0.41 26.67 -4.23
CA ALA A 48 0.82 25.88 -4.05
C ALA A 48 1.46 26.09 -2.68
N SER A 49 1.44 27.30 -2.14
CA SER A 49 1.94 27.60 -0.80
C SER A 49 1.16 26.84 0.27
N GLU A 50 -0.16 26.91 0.20
CA GLU A 50 -1.05 26.23 1.15
C GLU A 50 -0.92 24.69 1.05
N ALA A 51 -0.93 24.15 -0.15
CA ALA A 51 -0.78 22.72 -0.40
C ALA A 51 0.57 22.20 0.11
N THR A 52 1.66 22.91 -0.16
CA THR A 52 3.02 22.57 0.35
C THR A 52 3.03 22.52 1.88
N LEU A 53 2.49 23.54 2.55
CA LEU A 53 2.45 23.58 4.01
C LEU A 53 1.57 22.48 4.61
N ARG A 54 0.40 22.20 4.01
CA ARG A 54 -0.50 21.11 4.43
C ARG A 54 0.21 19.76 4.34
N GLN A 55 0.90 19.48 3.25
CA GLN A 55 1.60 18.22 3.05
C GLN A 55 2.76 18.04 4.05
N LEU A 56 3.60 19.04 4.22
CA LEU A 56 4.70 19.00 5.19
C LEU A 56 4.21 18.85 6.64
N ALA A 57 3.10 19.49 7.00
CA ALA A 57 2.48 19.33 8.29
C ALA A 57 1.92 17.91 8.51
N ALA A 58 1.35 17.30 7.47
CA ALA A 58 0.87 15.91 7.52
C ALA A 58 2.04 14.93 7.71
N GLU A 59 3.14 15.10 6.97
CA GLU A 59 4.35 14.28 7.13
C GLU A 59 4.94 14.39 8.55
N GLN A 60 5.01 15.58 9.09
CA GLN A 60 5.52 15.79 10.46
C GLN A 60 4.63 15.11 11.50
N ARG A 61 3.30 15.24 11.39
CA ARG A 61 2.36 14.55 12.27
C ARG A 61 2.52 13.04 12.22
N LEU A 62 2.66 12.49 11.00
CA LEU A 62 2.88 11.06 10.81
C LEU A 62 4.19 10.59 11.46
N LYS A 63 5.31 11.30 11.21
CA LYS A 63 6.62 10.97 11.82
C LYS A 63 6.55 11.03 13.35
N LYS A 64 5.94 12.08 13.90
CA LYS A 64 5.77 12.22 15.36
C LYS A 64 4.97 11.08 15.95
N ARG A 65 3.85 10.70 15.32
CA ARG A 65 3.04 9.56 15.71
C ARG A 65 3.83 8.25 15.69
N GLN A 66 4.57 7.99 14.60
CA GLN A 66 5.39 6.79 14.46
C GLN A 66 6.47 6.71 15.54
N THR A 67 7.14 7.83 15.85
CA THR A 67 8.14 7.90 16.91
C THR A 67 7.53 7.58 18.28
N LEU A 68 6.38 8.17 18.62
CA LEU A 68 5.70 7.91 19.89
C LEU A 68 5.27 6.44 20.02
N LEU A 69 4.71 5.85 18.96
CA LEU A 69 4.36 4.44 18.94
C LEU A 69 5.59 3.53 19.09
N GLN A 70 6.71 3.91 18.49
CA GLN A 70 7.96 3.17 18.62
C GLN A 70 8.48 3.19 20.07
N ILE A 71 8.51 4.36 20.69
CA ILE A 71 8.95 4.52 22.10
C ILE A 71 8.06 3.67 23.02
N ASN A 72 6.73 3.75 22.85
CA ASN A 72 5.80 2.98 23.66
C ASN A 72 6.03 1.47 23.50
N ARG A 73 6.21 0.97 22.26
CA ARG A 73 6.49 -0.44 22.02
C ARG A 73 7.81 -0.91 22.60
N GLN A 74 8.86 -0.11 22.50
CA GLN A 74 10.15 -0.42 23.12
C GLN A 74 10.00 -0.55 24.63
N ARG A 75 9.28 0.42 25.25
CA ARG A 75 9.01 0.37 26.69
C ARG A 75 8.19 -0.85 27.09
N ASP A 76 7.16 -1.20 26.31
CA ASP A 76 6.33 -2.37 26.58
C ASP A 76 7.12 -3.65 26.40
N ALA A 77 7.95 -3.81 25.36
CA ALA A 77 8.81 -4.95 25.16
C ALA A 77 9.82 -5.13 26.31
N VAL A 78 10.46 -4.04 26.76
CA VAL A 78 11.37 -4.08 27.92
C VAL A 78 10.62 -4.53 29.18
N ARG A 79 9.41 -3.99 29.41
CA ARG A 79 8.58 -4.38 30.55
C ARG A 79 8.18 -5.85 30.50
N ASP A 80 7.83 -6.37 29.32
CA ASP A 80 7.41 -7.75 29.15
C ASP A 80 8.59 -8.70 29.32
N VAL A 81 9.79 -8.36 28.80
CA VAL A 81 11.03 -9.11 29.09
C VAL A 81 11.35 -9.10 30.58
N ALA A 82 11.20 -7.97 31.27
CA ALA A 82 11.44 -7.87 32.71
C ALA A 82 10.45 -8.69 33.56
N ARG A 83 9.22 -8.86 33.09
CA ARG A 83 8.19 -9.72 33.72
C ARG A 83 8.40 -11.19 33.50
N PHE A 84 9.20 -11.56 32.52
CA PHE A 84 9.50 -12.95 32.20
C PHE A 84 10.41 -13.50 33.30
N ARG A 85 9.92 -14.49 34.10
CA ARG A 85 10.60 -15.05 35.27
C ARG A 85 11.81 -15.95 34.96
N SER A 86 12.37 -15.88 33.79
CA SER A 86 13.58 -16.65 33.44
C SER A 86 14.83 -15.84 33.77
N LYS A 87 15.82 -16.51 34.38
CA LYS A 87 17.17 -15.94 34.56
C LYS A 87 17.92 -15.74 33.23
N ASN A 88 17.42 -16.31 32.14
CA ASN A 88 18.01 -16.16 30.79
C ASN A 88 17.20 -15.18 29.95
N PRO A 89 17.74 -13.99 29.69
CA PRO A 89 17.04 -12.95 28.88
C PRO A 89 16.78 -13.40 27.44
N TYR A 90 17.61 -14.27 26.88
CA TYR A 90 17.38 -14.80 25.51
C TYR A 90 16.09 -15.62 25.43
N LYS A 91 15.74 -16.37 26.48
CA LYS A 91 14.46 -17.09 26.53
C LYS A 91 13.27 -16.17 26.59
N ALA A 92 13.40 -15.04 27.28
CA ALA A 92 12.35 -14.02 27.32
C ALA A 92 12.12 -13.39 25.93
N VAL A 93 13.18 -13.09 25.21
CA VAL A 93 13.10 -12.54 23.84
C VAL A 93 12.55 -13.59 22.88
N ALA A 94 13.00 -14.84 22.95
CA ALA A 94 12.49 -15.92 22.12
C ALA A 94 10.98 -16.13 22.33
N ALA A 95 10.50 -16.12 23.57
CA ALA A 95 9.09 -16.26 23.92
C ALA A 95 8.22 -15.08 23.44
N LEU A 96 8.80 -13.90 23.25
CA LEU A 96 8.10 -12.75 22.64
C LEU A 96 7.98 -12.87 21.12
N LEU A 97 8.88 -13.62 20.50
CA LEU A 97 8.91 -13.76 19.04
C LEU A 97 8.11 -14.97 18.56
N ASP A 98 8.25 -16.11 19.23
CA ASP A 98 7.68 -17.37 18.78
C ASP A 98 7.09 -18.18 19.94
N ASP A 99 6.28 -19.21 19.59
CA ASP A 99 5.77 -20.19 20.54
C ASP A 99 6.92 -21.08 21.01
N ASP A 100 7.33 -20.90 22.26
CA ASP A 100 8.13 -21.88 23.00
C ASP A 100 7.17 -22.60 23.94
N ASP A 101 7.04 -23.91 23.82
CA ASP A 101 6.23 -24.79 24.71
C ASP A 101 6.57 -24.59 26.20
N ARG A 102 7.68 -23.94 26.49
CA ARG A 102 8.18 -23.58 27.81
C ARG A 102 7.89 -22.16 28.26
N ALA A 103 7.27 -21.36 27.38
CA ALA A 103 6.88 -19.99 27.73
C ALA A 103 5.56 -20.01 28.51
N PRO A 104 5.44 -19.25 29.60
CA PRO A 104 4.14 -19.14 30.27
C PRO A 104 3.16 -18.47 29.30
N TYR A 105 2.06 -19.14 29.00
CA TYR A 105 0.98 -18.84 28.05
C TYR A 105 0.33 -17.44 28.14
N ARG A 106 0.88 -16.53 28.89
CA ARG A 106 0.30 -15.20 29.16
C ARG A 106 0.93 -14.05 28.36
N LEU A 107 2.03 -14.31 27.68
CA LEU A 107 2.65 -13.32 26.81
C LEU A 107 2.25 -13.67 25.37
N GLY A 108 1.34 -12.88 24.78
CA GLY A 108 1.06 -13.01 23.35
C GLY A 108 2.35 -12.75 22.56
N ASN A 109 2.85 -13.75 21.86
CA ASN A 109 4.02 -13.62 20.99
C ASN A 109 3.63 -13.12 19.59
N VAL A 110 4.64 -12.76 18.79
CA VAL A 110 4.46 -12.23 17.45
C VAL A 110 3.81 -13.27 16.53
N THR A 111 4.29 -14.52 16.57
CA THR A 111 3.79 -15.61 15.72
C THR A 111 2.33 -15.94 16.02
N THR A 112 1.97 -16.15 17.29
CA THR A 112 0.57 -16.40 17.68
C THR A 112 -0.32 -15.22 17.38
N GLY A 113 0.19 -14.00 17.56
CA GLY A 113 -0.52 -12.78 17.22
C GLY A 113 -0.83 -12.67 15.71
N ALA A 114 0.14 -13.00 14.86
CA ALA A 114 -0.03 -13.01 13.41
C ALA A 114 -1.05 -14.08 12.97
N LYS A 115 -0.90 -15.32 13.43
CA LYS A 115 -1.85 -16.40 13.14
C LYS A 115 -3.28 -16.07 13.58
N ARG A 116 -3.43 -15.48 14.77
CA ARG A 116 -4.77 -15.05 15.23
C ARG A 116 -5.42 -14.03 14.31
N ILE A 117 -4.65 -13.07 13.80
CA ILE A 117 -5.17 -12.07 12.85
C ILE A 117 -5.59 -12.75 11.55
N GLU A 118 -4.75 -13.64 11.04
CA GLU A 118 -5.03 -14.41 9.83
C GLU A 118 -6.29 -15.26 9.98
N TYR A 119 -6.43 -16.02 11.07
CA TYR A 119 -7.63 -16.81 11.33
C TYR A 119 -8.89 -15.97 11.52
N GLN A 120 -8.79 -14.79 12.14
CA GLN A 120 -9.92 -13.86 12.24
C GLN A 120 -10.33 -13.35 10.86
N ALA A 121 -9.36 -13.02 10.00
CA ALA A 121 -9.64 -12.58 8.63
C ALA A 121 -10.25 -13.71 7.78
N HIS A 122 -9.73 -14.93 7.86
CA HIS A 122 -10.31 -16.10 7.18
C HIS A 122 -11.72 -16.41 7.70
N GLY A 123 -11.97 -16.31 9.00
CA GLY A 123 -13.32 -16.48 9.57
C GLY A 123 -14.32 -15.45 9.05
N ALA A 124 -13.89 -14.21 8.82
CA ALA A 124 -14.75 -13.16 8.29
C ALA A 124 -15.18 -13.39 6.82
N ILE A 125 -14.42 -14.19 6.06
CA ILE A 125 -14.70 -14.56 4.67
C ILE A 125 -14.89 -16.07 4.50
N ALA A 126 -15.33 -16.77 5.56
CA ALA A 126 -15.45 -18.24 5.55
C ALA A 126 -16.36 -18.74 4.44
N GLU A 127 -17.51 -18.08 4.22
CA GLU A 127 -18.47 -18.43 3.17
C GLU A 127 -17.82 -18.33 1.78
N PHE A 128 -17.06 -17.28 1.52
CA PHE A 128 -16.29 -17.14 0.28
C PHE A 128 -15.29 -18.29 0.11
N ILE A 129 -14.55 -18.64 1.17
CA ILE A 129 -13.57 -19.72 1.13
C ILE A 129 -14.27 -21.06 0.84
N GLU A 130 -15.40 -21.35 1.49
CA GLU A 130 -16.14 -22.59 1.33
C GLU A 130 -16.72 -22.75 -0.08
N GLN A 131 -17.26 -21.69 -0.65
CA GLN A 131 -17.89 -21.75 -1.98
C GLN A 131 -16.86 -21.79 -3.12
N HIS A 132 -15.73 -21.08 -2.98
CA HIS A 132 -14.76 -20.90 -4.08
C HIS A 132 -13.45 -21.66 -3.90
N HIS A 133 -13.31 -22.51 -2.86
CA HIS A 133 -12.10 -23.32 -2.74
C HIS A 133 -11.91 -24.24 -3.97
N ARG A 134 -10.66 -24.60 -4.21
CA ARG A 134 -10.32 -25.40 -5.41
C ARG A 134 -10.89 -26.81 -5.33
N ASP A 135 -11.26 -27.38 -6.47
CA ASP A 135 -11.61 -28.79 -6.61
C ASP A 135 -10.38 -29.71 -6.40
N LEU A 136 -10.60 -31.01 -6.40
CA LEU A 136 -9.54 -32.01 -6.27
C LEU A 136 -8.46 -31.95 -7.37
N LEU A 137 -8.76 -31.29 -8.48
CA LEU A 137 -7.83 -31.07 -9.60
C LEU A 137 -7.16 -29.70 -9.52
N GLY A 138 -7.37 -28.94 -8.45
CA GLY A 138 -6.80 -27.63 -8.23
C GLY A 138 -7.43 -26.51 -9.08
N ARG A 139 -8.61 -26.73 -9.68
CA ARG A 139 -9.32 -25.73 -10.49
C ARG A 139 -10.27 -24.91 -9.63
N PRO A 140 -10.40 -23.59 -9.89
CA PRO A 140 -11.40 -22.78 -9.19
C PRO A 140 -12.81 -23.33 -9.44
N ARG A 141 -13.58 -23.47 -8.38
CA ARG A 141 -15.03 -23.72 -8.50
C ARG A 141 -15.69 -22.42 -8.92
N ASP A 142 -16.65 -22.50 -9.79
CA ASP A 142 -17.47 -21.38 -10.24
C ASP A 142 -16.67 -20.11 -10.57
N ARG A 143 -15.98 -20.16 -11.71
CA ARG A 143 -15.14 -19.05 -12.18
C ARG A 143 -15.96 -17.80 -12.48
N GLU A 144 -17.18 -17.94 -12.99
CA GLU A 144 -18.03 -16.81 -13.36
C GLU A 144 -18.48 -16.03 -12.12
N ALA A 145 -18.93 -16.73 -11.08
CA ALA A 145 -19.25 -16.09 -9.81
C ALA A 145 -18.03 -15.42 -9.15
N LEU A 146 -16.83 -16.00 -9.30
CA LEU A 146 -15.59 -15.40 -8.83
C LEU A 146 -15.23 -14.11 -9.59
N ASP A 147 -15.46 -14.09 -10.91
CA ASP A 147 -15.27 -12.89 -11.73
C ASP A 147 -16.28 -11.79 -11.35
N ASP A 148 -17.52 -12.16 -11.00
CA ASP A 148 -18.51 -11.21 -10.47
C ASP A 148 -18.08 -10.60 -9.13
N ILE A 149 -17.52 -11.40 -8.22
CA ILE A 149 -16.95 -10.87 -6.97
C ILE A 149 -15.85 -9.85 -7.26
N VAL A 150 -15.00 -10.09 -8.24
CA VAL A 150 -13.95 -9.14 -8.65
C VAL A 150 -14.57 -7.83 -9.16
N ARG A 151 -15.63 -7.90 -9.98
CA ARG A 151 -16.35 -6.72 -10.49
C ARG A 151 -16.96 -5.91 -9.35
N GLU A 152 -17.66 -6.56 -8.43
CA GLU A 152 -18.28 -5.92 -7.26
C GLU A 152 -17.23 -5.28 -6.34
N LEU A 153 -16.07 -5.91 -6.13
CA LEU A 153 -14.94 -5.33 -5.37
C LEU A 153 -14.40 -4.06 -6.01
N HIS A 154 -14.49 -3.94 -7.35
CA HIS A 154 -14.10 -2.73 -8.08
C HIS A 154 -15.25 -1.72 -8.23
N GLY A 155 -16.38 -1.97 -7.57
CA GLY A 155 -17.53 -1.07 -7.56
C GLY A 155 -18.45 -1.19 -8.77
N GLN A 156 -18.31 -2.23 -9.60
CA GLN A 156 -19.24 -2.55 -10.67
C GLN A 156 -20.40 -3.38 -10.12
N SER A 157 -21.64 -3.02 -10.45
CA SER A 157 -22.79 -3.82 -10.08
C SER A 157 -23.01 -4.92 -11.12
N THR A 158 -22.98 -6.17 -10.67
CA THR A 158 -23.21 -7.34 -11.53
C THR A 158 -24.67 -7.81 -11.50
N GLY A 159 -25.46 -7.34 -10.52
CA GLY A 159 -26.78 -7.87 -10.23
C GLY A 159 -26.77 -9.19 -9.44
N ASN A 160 -25.59 -9.75 -9.17
CA ASN A 160 -25.41 -10.97 -8.38
C ASN A 160 -25.30 -10.62 -6.89
N GLU A 161 -26.39 -10.81 -6.14
CA GLU A 161 -26.48 -10.49 -4.72
C GLU A 161 -25.46 -11.26 -3.86
N THR A 162 -25.21 -12.52 -4.21
CA THR A 162 -24.21 -13.35 -3.51
C THR A 162 -22.82 -12.80 -3.71
N ALA A 163 -22.47 -12.48 -4.96
CA ALA A 163 -21.17 -11.88 -5.28
C ALA A 163 -20.98 -10.52 -4.56
N ARG A 164 -22.03 -9.69 -4.50
CA ARG A 164 -22.00 -8.41 -3.80
C ARG A 164 -21.79 -8.58 -2.29
N THR A 165 -22.48 -9.53 -1.67
CA THR A 165 -22.33 -9.82 -0.24
C THR A 165 -20.93 -10.30 0.08
N MET A 166 -20.39 -11.20 -0.71
CA MET A 166 -19.01 -11.69 -0.54
C MET A 166 -17.97 -10.59 -0.78
N ALA A 167 -18.14 -9.78 -1.81
CA ALA A 167 -17.28 -8.64 -2.09
C ALA A 167 -17.25 -7.63 -0.92
N SER A 168 -18.43 -7.36 -0.30
CA SER A 168 -18.50 -6.51 0.90
C SER A 168 -17.70 -7.11 2.05
N ALA A 169 -17.87 -8.40 2.37
CA ALA A 169 -17.16 -9.07 3.45
C ALA A 169 -15.64 -9.07 3.22
N ILE A 170 -15.19 -9.31 1.98
CA ILE A 170 -13.77 -9.26 1.59
C ILE A 170 -13.24 -7.82 1.74
N GLY A 171 -13.95 -6.83 1.21
CA GLY A 171 -13.57 -5.42 1.28
C GLY A 171 -13.48 -4.90 2.72
N GLU A 172 -14.42 -5.28 3.59
CA GLU A 172 -14.40 -4.96 5.01
C GLU A 172 -13.20 -5.61 5.72
N THR A 173 -12.92 -6.87 5.40
CA THR A 173 -11.76 -7.60 5.95
C THR A 173 -10.46 -6.90 5.57
N PHE A 174 -10.29 -6.51 4.31
CA PHE A 174 -9.11 -5.75 3.87
C PHE A 174 -8.99 -4.39 4.57
N ASP A 175 -10.12 -3.69 4.78
CA ASP A 175 -10.12 -2.41 5.49
C ASP A 175 -9.78 -2.57 6.97
N GLN A 176 -10.26 -3.60 7.64
CA GLN A 176 -9.89 -3.94 9.02
C GLN A 176 -8.39 -4.24 9.15
N LEU A 177 -7.82 -5.03 8.24
CA LEU A 177 -6.38 -5.30 8.20
C LEU A 177 -5.57 -4.02 7.97
N ARG A 178 -6.00 -3.16 7.03
CA ARG A 178 -5.39 -1.85 6.78
C ARG A 178 -5.44 -0.96 8.02
N GLN A 179 -6.61 -0.86 8.68
CA GLN A 179 -6.77 -0.05 9.90
C GLN A 179 -5.88 -0.58 11.02
N ARG A 180 -5.78 -1.90 11.20
CA ARG A 180 -4.91 -2.53 12.17
C ARG A 180 -3.43 -2.22 11.89
N PHE A 181 -3.00 -2.32 10.65
CA PHE A 181 -1.65 -1.93 10.23
C PHE A 181 -1.38 -0.45 10.53
N ASN A 182 -2.34 0.44 10.24
CA ASN A 182 -2.21 1.86 10.52
C ASN A 182 -2.22 2.17 12.02
N ALA A 183 -3.03 1.47 12.82
CA ALA A 183 -3.00 1.58 14.28
C ALA A 183 -1.61 1.18 14.83
N ALA A 184 -0.96 0.25 14.15
CA ALA A 184 0.40 -0.14 14.45
C ALA A 184 1.50 0.82 13.96
N GLY A 185 1.17 1.98 13.43
CA GLY A 185 2.12 3.02 12.96
C GLY A 185 2.39 2.99 11.46
N GLY A 186 1.62 2.22 10.71
CA GLY A 186 1.57 2.28 9.25
C GLY A 186 0.86 3.54 8.75
N ALA A 187 0.91 3.74 7.43
CA ALA A 187 0.31 4.89 6.76
C ALA A 187 -0.28 4.50 5.39
N ILE A 188 -1.05 3.41 5.37
CA ILE A 188 -1.72 2.97 4.13
C ILE A 188 -3.02 3.75 3.98
N GLY A 189 -3.16 4.52 2.89
CA GLY A 189 -4.40 5.21 2.52
C GLY A 189 -5.53 4.24 2.19
N LYS A 190 -6.78 4.71 2.26
CA LYS A 190 -7.93 4.01 1.70
C LYS A 190 -8.19 4.56 0.32
N LEU A 191 -8.09 3.71 -0.69
CA LEU A 191 -8.37 4.08 -2.07
C LEU A 191 -9.80 3.63 -2.42
N LYS A 192 -10.58 4.54 -2.95
CA LYS A 192 -11.93 4.24 -3.44
C LYS A 192 -11.80 3.42 -4.73
N GLY A 193 -12.52 2.31 -4.83
CA GLY A 193 -12.48 1.45 -6.03
C GLY A 193 -11.20 0.62 -6.19
N PHE A 194 -10.33 0.58 -5.18
CA PHE A 194 -9.21 -0.37 -5.18
C PHE A 194 -9.76 -1.77 -4.86
N GLY A 195 -10.08 -2.54 -5.88
CA GLY A 195 -10.72 -3.84 -5.72
C GLY A 195 -9.79 -4.89 -5.13
N LEU A 196 -8.87 -5.39 -5.94
CA LEU A 196 -7.94 -6.45 -5.54
C LEU A 196 -6.47 -6.06 -5.75
N PRO A 197 -5.56 -6.54 -4.89
CA PRO A 197 -4.14 -6.51 -5.19
C PRO A 197 -3.83 -7.36 -6.42
N HIS A 198 -2.75 -7.05 -7.11
CA HIS A 198 -2.32 -7.81 -8.26
C HIS A 198 -1.04 -8.57 -7.94
N ASN A 199 -0.98 -9.81 -8.39
CA ASN A 199 0.20 -10.64 -8.37
C ASN A 199 0.71 -10.78 -9.80
N HIS A 200 1.95 -10.36 -10.05
CA HIS A 200 2.53 -10.38 -11.39
C HIS A 200 3.33 -11.67 -11.64
N ASP A 201 3.17 -12.23 -12.82
CA ASP A 201 4.06 -13.28 -13.31
C ASP A 201 5.24 -12.63 -14.05
N ALA A 202 6.39 -12.60 -13.39
CA ALA A 202 7.59 -11.96 -13.93
C ALA A 202 8.03 -12.56 -15.28
N LEU A 203 7.74 -13.85 -15.54
CA LEU A 203 8.09 -14.48 -16.80
C LEU A 203 7.18 -13.99 -17.93
N LYS A 204 5.88 -13.90 -17.70
CA LYS A 204 4.92 -13.36 -18.66
C LYS A 204 5.19 -11.89 -18.97
N VAL A 205 5.44 -11.08 -17.94
CA VAL A 205 5.78 -9.65 -18.08
C VAL A 205 7.08 -9.48 -18.87
N ARG A 206 8.11 -10.27 -18.56
CA ARG A 206 9.39 -10.26 -19.27
C ARG A 206 9.23 -10.67 -20.74
N ALA A 207 8.44 -11.70 -21.02
CA ALA A 207 8.20 -12.19 -22.38
C ALA A 207 7.48 -11.15 -23.25
N ALA A 208 6.58 -10.34 -22.68
CA ALA A 208 5.92 -9.26 -23.41
C ALA A 208 6.86 -8.12 -23.80
N GLY A 209 7.87 -7.84 -22.98
CA GLY A 209 8.72 -6.67 -23.13
C GLY A 209 8.07 -5.39 -22.59
N ARG A 210 8.91 -4.38 -22.33
CA ARG A 210 8.49 -3.11 -21.67
C ARG A 210 7.43 -2.37 -22.46
N GLU A 211 7.65 -2.17 -23.75
CA GLU A 211 6.76 -1.36 -24.59
C GLU A 211 5.36 -1.99 -24.70
N GLN A 212 5.30 -3.29 -24.95
CA GLN A 212 4.04 -4.01 -25.04
C GLN A 212 3.31 -4.04 -23.70
N TRP A 213 4.03 -4.31 -22.60
CA TRP A 213 3.43 -4.32 -21.26
C TRP A 213 2.85 -2.94 -20.89
N VAL A 214 3.59 -1.85 -21.10
CA VAL A 214 3.11 -0.48 -20.84
C VAL A 214 1.89 -0.16 -21.72
N SER A 215 1.94 -0.50 -23.01
CA SER A 215 0.83 -0.30 -23.94
C SER A 215 -0.46 -1.03 -23.53
N ASP A 216 -0.34 -2.23 -22.97
CA ASP A 216 -1.48 -3.02 -22.49
C ASP A 216 -2.05 -2.50 -21.15
N VAL A 217 -1.19 -2.02 -20.28
CA VAL A 217 -1.58 -1.60 -18.93
C VAL A 217 -2.20 -0.19 -18.94
N LEU A 218 -1.60 0.74 -19.65
CA LEU A 218 -1.96 2.15 -19.65
C LEU A 218 -3.46 2.42 -19.89
N PRO A 219 -4.13 1.80 -20.89
CA PRO A 219 -5.56 2.01 -21.13
C PRO A 219 -6.46 1.33 -20.09
N SER A 220 -5.91 0.46 -19.26
CA SER A 220 -6.65 -0.29 -18.22
C SER A 220 -6.68 0.45 -16.87
N LEU A 221 -5.89 1.52 -16.71
CA LEU A 221 -5.76 2.26 -15.46
C LEU A 221 -6.83 3.35 -15.31
N ASP A 222 -7.25 3.58 -14.07
CA ASP A 222 -7.99 4.77 -13.67
C ASP A 222 -7.03 5.96 -13.54
N ARG A 223 -7.07 6.84 -14.55
CA ARG A 223 -6.18 8.00 -14.62
C ARG A 223 -6.37 8.98 -13.45
N ALA A 224 -7.60 9.11 -12.96
CA ALA A 224 -7.92 10.01 -11.85
C ALA A 224 -7.40 9.47 -10.50
N ALA A 225 -7.29 8.15 -10.37
CA ALA A 225 -6.75 7.49 -9.18
C ALA A 225 -5.22 7.35 -9.20
N MET A 226 -4.57 7.57 -10.36
CA MET A 226 -3.12 7.55 -10.48
C MET A 226 -2.52 8.86 -9.98
N ILE A 227 -2.30 8.94 -8.67
CA ILE A 227 -1.86 10.15 -7.96
C ILE A 227 -0.36 10.09 -7.70
N ASP A 228 0.36 11.15 -8.05
CA ASP A 228 1.74 11.34 -7.61
C ASP A 228 1.74 11.63 -6.09
N GLN A 229 2.37 10.74 -5.33
CA GLN A 229 2.40 10.83 -3.86
C GLN A 229 3.17 12.06 -3.34
N ARG A 230 4.04 12.67 -4.16
CA ARG A 230 4.79 13.88 -3.78
C ARG A 230 3.93 15.12 -3.84
N THR A 231 3.11 15.23 -4.89
CA THR A 231 2.26 16.40 -5.12
C THR A 231 0.82 16.21 -4.67
N ASN A 232 0.39 14.95 -4.51
CA ASN A 232 -1.00 14.54 -4.30
C ASN A 232 -1.93 14.95 -5.45
N LEU A 233 -1.38 15.02 -6.67
CA LEU A 233 -2.07 15.40 -7.89
C LEU A 233 -2.07 14.22 -8.89
N PRO A 234 -3.04 14.15 -9.83
CA PRO A 234 -3.00 13.15 -10.90
C PRO A 234 -1.71 13.23 -11.70
N MET A 235 -1.14 12.07 -12.02
CA MET A 235 0.07 11.98 -12.82
C MET A 235 -0.19 12.45 -14.26
N THR A 236 0.78 13.18 -14.83
CA THR A 236 0.81 13.45 -16.27
C THR A 236 1.07 12.17 -17.06
N ASP A 237 0.76 12.16 -18.36
CA ASP A 237 1.00 10.99 -19.22
C ASP A 237 2.48 10.59 -19.26
N ALA A 238 3.37 11.55 -19.30
CA ALA A 238 4.81 11.30 -19.26
C ALA A 238 5.24 10.69 -17.92
N ALA A 239 4.81 11.25 -16.79
CA ALA A 239 5.12 10.73 -15.46
C ALA A 239 4.54 9.33 -15.24
N LEU A 240 3.34 9.06 -15.75
CA LEU A 240 2.71 7.74 -15.67
C LEU A 240 3.45 6.70 -16.52
N THR A 241 3.86 7.06 -17.74
CA THR A 241 4.64 6.17 -18.61
C THR A 241 6.01 5.85 -18.00
N ASP A 242 6.67 6.82 -17.43
CA ASP A 242 7.94 6.64 -16.71
C ASP A 242 7.76 5.73 -15.49
N MET A 243 6.74 5.98 -14.69
CA MET A 243 6.40 5.16 -13.53
C MET A 243 6.11 3.71 -13.95
N LEU A 244 5.30 3.50 -14.99
CA LEU A 244 5.04 2.14 -15.51
C LEU A 244 6.34 1.47 -16.00
N GLY A 245 7.26 2.21 -16.58
CA GLY A 245 8.59 1.69 -16.94
C GLY A 245 9.39 1.20 -15.72
N GLN A 246 9.36 1.93 -14.61
CA GLN A 246 10.01 1.53 -13.37
C GLN A 246 9.32 0.30 -12.74
N VAL A 247 7.98 0.27 -12.75
CA VAL A 247 7.20 -0.89 -12.29
C VAL A 247 7.53 -2.13 -13.11
N TYR A 248 7.62 -2.01 -14.45
CA TYR A 248 8.04 -3.10 -15.33
C TYR A 248 9.41 -3.66 -14.92
N GLU A 249 10.42 -2.80 -14.70
CA GLU A 249 11.75 -3.24 -14.29
C GLU A 249 11.72 -3.93 -12.92
N THR A 250 10.92 -3.42 -12.00
CA THR A 250 10.74 -4.04 -10.68
C THR A 250 10.14 -5.44 -10.78
N ILE A 251 9.07 -5.60 -11.59
CA ILE A 251 8.43 -6.90 -11.80
C ILE A 251 9.38 -7.85 -12.52
N ARG A 252 10.01 -7.40 -13.62
CA ARG A 252 10.94 -8.19 -14.44
C ARG A 252 12.07 -8.81 -13.64
N THR A 253 12.51 -8.14 -12.58
CA THR A 253 13.64 -8.55 -11.74
C THR A 253 13.22 -9.14 -10.40
N ASN A 254 11.92 -9.39 -10.18
CA ASN A 254 11.39 -9.82 -8.88
C ASN A 254 11.82 -8.90 -7.73
N GLY A 255 11.89 -7.59 -7.97
CA GLY A 255 12.29 -6.61 -6.98
C GLY A 255 13.80 -6.46 -6.77
N LEU A 256 14.64 -7.21 -7.48
CA LEU A 256 16.10 -7.14 -7.30
C LEU A 256 16.72 -5.82 -7.79
N THR A 257 16.14 -5.20 -8.82
CA THR A 257 16.56 -3.89 -9.34
C THR A 257 15.61 -2.76 -8.95
N GLY A 258 14.66 -3.05 -8.09
CA GLY A 258 13.90 -1.96 -7.52
C GLY A 258 14.90 -0.97 -6.96
N GLU A 259 15.17 0.13 -7.69
CA GLU A 259 15.69 1.32 -7.07
C GLU A 259 14.73 1.61 -5.94
N ALA A 260 15.12 1.08 -4.78
CA ALA A 260 14.38 1.28 -3.55
C ALA A 260 14.11 2.77 -3.54
N SER A 261 12.85 3.14 -3.56
CA SER A 261 12.46 4.53 -3.47
C SER A 261 13.41 5.14 -2.44
N THR A 262 14.28 6.00 -2.89
CA THR A 262 15.48 6.50 -2.21
C THR A 262 15.18 7.21 -0.88
N ALA A 263 13.94 7.14 -0.44
CA ALA A 263 13.44 7.98 0.63
C ALA A 263 13.23 7.29 1.97
N LEU A 264 13.21 5.95 2.10
CA LEU A 264 12.78 5.35 3.37
C LEU A 264 13.59 4.11 3.74
N THR A 265 14.63 4.34 4.53
CA THR A 265 15.22 3.30 5.39
C THR A 265 14.31 3.07 6.60
N GLY A 266 14.06 1.81 6.97
CA GLY A 266 13.30 1.45 8.16
C GLY A 266 11.82 1.11 7.93
N LYS A 267 10.94 1.45 8.88
CA LYS A 267 9.52 1.05 8.90
C LYS A 267 8.70 1.53 7.70
N GLY A 268 9.11 2.61 7.06
CA GLY A 268 8.52 3.09 5.81
C GLY A 268 8.79 2.17 4.62
N LYS A 269 9.90 1.41 4.62
CA LYS A 269 10.23 0.47 3.54
C LYS A 269 9.18 -0.63 3.40
N LEU A 270 8.69 -1.19 4.50
CA LEU A 270 7.66 -2.23 4.48
C LEU A 270 6.30 -1.67 4.00
N ALA A 271 5.94 -0.45 4.43
CA ALA A 271 4.74 0.22 3.97
C ALA A 271 4.83 0.57 2.48
N ASN A 272 6.01 1.00 2.01
CA ASN A 272 6.24 1.30 0.60
C ASN A 272 6.29 0.04 -0.27
N GLN A 273 6.98 -1.02 0.16
CA GLN A 273 6.95 -2.30 -0.56
C GLN A 273 5.53 -2.84 -0.73
N ARG A 274 4.67 -2.67 0.29
CA ARG A 274 3.25 -3.04 0.21
C ARG A 274 2.42 -2.02 -0.57
N ALA A 275 2.85 -0.76 -0.67
CA ALA A 275 2.23 0.25 -1.52
C ALA A 275 2.61 0.07 -2.99
N GLU A 276 3.81 -0.41 -3.31
CA GLU A 276 4.24 -0.70 -4.68
C GLU A 276 3.34 -1.73 -5.37
N HIS A 277 2.86 -2.73 -4.64
CA HIS A 277 1.83 -3.65 -5.14
C HIS A 277 0.45 -3.01 -5.35
N ARG A 278 0.27 -1.74 -4.98
CA ARG A 278 -0.97 -0.96 -5.11
C ARG A 278 -0.82 0.22 -6.06
N ILE A 279 0.27 0.31 -6.81
CA ILE A 279 0.52 1.43 -7.73
C ILE A 279 -0.43 1.39 -8.92
N LEU A 280 -0.78 0.20 -9.42
CA LEU A 280 -1.67 0.08 -10.56
C LEU A 280 -3.12 0.12 -10.09
N HIS A 281 -3.81 1.22 -10.38
CA HIS A 281 -5.23 1.37 -10.13
C HIS A 281 -5.99 1.06 -11.41
N PHE A 282 -6.61 -0.11 -11.47
CA PHE A 282 -7.45 -0.47 -12.61
C PHE A 282 -8.77 0.31 -12.55
N ARG A 283 -9.25 0.73 -13.73
CA ARG A 283 -10.48 1.53 -13.84
C ARG A 283 -11.74 0.76 -13.44
N ASP A 284 -11.72 -0.55 -13.60
CA ASP A 284 -12.84 -1.46 -13.31
C ASP A 284 -12.36 -2.91 -13.13
N GLY A 285 -13.26 -3.80 -12.67
CA GLY A 285 -12.96 -5.20 -12.45
C GLY A 285 -12.65 -5.97 -13.75
N ASP A 286 -13.27 -5.60 -14.86
CA ASP A 286 -12.97 -6.22 -16.15
C ASP A 286 -11.56 -5.88 -16.65
N ALA A 287 -11.10 -4.67 -16.40
CA ALA A 287 -9.72 -4.28 -16.69
C ALA A 287 -8.72 -5.07 -15.82
N TRP A 288 -9.03 -5.24 -14.53
CA TRP A 288 -8.25 -6.07 -13.63
C TRP A 288 -8.23 -7.54 -14.09
N LEU A 289 -9.39 -8.13 -14.42
CA LEU A 289 -9.49 -9.52 -14.89
C LEU A 289 -8.71 -9.76 -16.18
N ARG A 290 -8.81 -8.86 -17.16
CA ARG A 290 -8.03 -8.95 -18.40
C ARG A 290 -6.54 -8.88 -18.14
N TYR A 291 -6.10 -7.94 -17.29
CA TYR A 291 -4.71 -7.85 -16.90
C TYR A 291 -4.24 -9.12 -16.19
N ASN A 292 -5.00 -9.59 -15.21
CA ASN A 292 -4.65 -10.76 -14.43
C ASN A 292 -4.58 -12.04 -15.29
N ALA A 293 -5.48 -12.20 -16.26
CA ALA A 293 -5.43 -13.32 -17.20
C ALA A 293 -4.15 -13.32 -18.05
N LYS A 294 -3.66 -12.14 -18.44
CA LYS A 294 -2.47 -11.99 -19.30
C LYS A 294 -1.17 -12.02 -18.51
N TYR A 295 -1.11 -11.34 -17.37
CA TYR A 295 0.11 -11.05 -16.62
C TYR A 295 0.10 -11.50 -15.15
N GLY A 296 -1.05 -11.99 -14.66
CA GLY A 296 -1.16 -12.47 -13.28
C GLY A 296 -0.48 -13.81 -13.05
N SER A 297 0.02 -14.00 -11.83
CA SER A 297 0.60 -15.27 -11.36
C SER A 297 -0.41 -16.14 -10.62
N ALA A 298 -1.55 -15.59 -10.22
CA ALA A 298 -2.57 -16.25 -9.40
C ALA A 298 -3.98 -15.90 -9.87
N ASP A 299 -4.93 -16.83 -9.69
CA ASP A 299 -6.35 -16.54 -9.86
C ASP A 299 -6.88 -15.59 -8.76
N PRO A 300 -8.09 -15.02 -8.93
CA PRO A 300 -8.65 -14.10 -7.95
C PRO A 300 -8.79 -14.69 -6.53
N PHE A 301 -9.14 -15.96 -6.40
CA PHE A 301 -9.27 -16.64 -5.11
C PHE A 301 -7.91 -16.66 -4.37
N THR A 302 -6.88 -17.08 -5.06
CA THR A 302 -5.51 -17.10 -4.52
C THR A 302 -4.99 -15.69 -4.22
N ALA A 303 -5.35 -14.69 -5.04
CA ALA A 303 -4.97 -13.30 -4.81
C ALA A 303 -5.60 -12.74 -3.52
N ILE A 304 -6.88 -13.05 -3.25
CA ILE A 304 -7.59 -12.64 -2.03
C ILE A 304 -6.93 -13.27 -0.80
N LEU A 305 -6.75 -14.58 -0.78
CA LEU A 305 -6.14 -15.26 0.36
C LEU A 305 -4.69 -14.85 0.59
N GLY A 306 -3.91 -14.75 -0.50
CA GLY A 306 -2.52 -14.29 -0.42
C GLY A 306 -2.39 -12.86 0.10
N HIS A 307 -3.37 -11.99 -0.14
CA HIS A 307 -3.37 -10.65 0.43
C HIS A 307 -3.59 -10.67 1.95
N ILE A 308 -4.49 -11.53 2.43
CA ILE A 308 -4.75 -11.69 3.87
C ILE A 308 -3.50 -12.21 4.58
N SER A 309 -2.90 -13.28 4.07
CA SER A 309 -1.70 -13.88 4.68
C SER A 309 -0.45 -12.98 4.57
N GLY A 310 -0.44 -12.06 3.60
CA GLY A 310 0.66 -11.10 3.39
C GLY A 310 0.56 -9.82 4.23
N MET A 311 -0.60 -9.55 4.85
CA MET A 311 -0.85 -8.33 5.66
C MET A 311 -0.48 -8.53 7.12
#